data_cb0cacc3351f93447e42a07362ef440f
#
_entry.id   cb0cacc3351f93447e42a07362ef440f
#
_cell.length_a   1.000
_cell.length_b   1.000
_cell.length_c   1.000
_cell.angle_alpha   90.00
_cell.angle_beta   90.00
_cell.angle_gamma   90.00
#
_symmetry.space_group_name_H-M   'P 1'
#
loop_
_entity.id
_entity.type
_entity.pdbx_description
1 polymer ?
#
loop_
_entity_poly.entity_id
_entity_poly.type
_entity_poly.pdbx_seq_one_letter_code
_entity_poly.pdbx_strand_id
1 'polypeptide(L)'
;PILRRFAERYQRYLDNGQLNLMLWRHEQNSFHLKGICVDEQLTLITGSNLNPRAWALDLENGMLLRDPHRLLRDRFFAEKENILQHTHRLRHFSELEQLQDYPDAVKKLLTRIQRFKAHILLKQIL
;
A
#
# COMPACT_ATOMS: atom_id res chain seq x y z
N PRO A 1 -6.04 -4.84 9.65
CA PRO A 1 -6.83 -5.99 9.21
C PRO A 1 -6.75 -6.27 7.70
N ILE A 2 -6.88 -5.24 6.82
CA ILE A 2 -6.89 -5.44 5.36
C ILE A 2 -5.53 -5.91 4.86
N LEU A 3 -4.45 -5.21 5.21
CA LEU A 3 -3.09 -5.57 4.81
C LEU A 3 -2.71 -6.98 5.29
N ARG A 4 -3.11 -7.36 6.52
CA ARG A 4 -2.87 -8.70 7.04
C ARG A 4 -3.54 -9.79 6.19
N ARG A 5 -4.82 -9.61 5.82
CA ARG A 5 -5.54 -10.55 4.94
C ARG A 5 -4.91 -10.61 3.55
N PHE A 6 -4.44 -9.50 3.04
CA PHE A 6 -3.71 -9.45 1.78
C PHE A 6 -2.40 -10.25 1.89
N ALA A 7 -1.58 -9.98 2.90
CA ALA A 7 -0.32 -10.68 3.11
C ALA A 7 -0.53 -12.19 3.31
N GLU A 8 -1.54 -12.60 4.11
CA GLU A 8 -1.92 -13.98 4.33
C GLU A 8 -2.30 -14.69 3.01
N ARG A 9 -3.14 -14.05 2.20
CA ARG A 9 -3.55 -14.60 0.89
C ARG A 9 -2.37 -14.79 -0.07
N TYR A 10 -1.39 -13.90 -0.02
CA TYR A 10 -0.25 -13.88 -0.93
C TYR A 10 1.06 -14.32 -0.27
N GLN A 11 1.01 -14.99 0.89
CA GLN A 11 2.20 -15.39 1.64
C GLN A 11 3.20 -16.17 0.79
N ARG A 12 2.75 -17.12 -0.02
CA ARG A 12 3.63 -17.90 -0.90
C ARG A 12 4.49 -17.05 -1.85
N TYR A 13 3.99 -15.88 -2.26
CA TYR A 13 4.73 -14.95 -3.13
C TYR A 13 5.71 -14.09 -2.33
N LEU A 14 5.43 -13.87 -1.03
CA LEU A 14 6.39 -13.26 -0.11
C LEU A 14 7.56 -14.22 0.15
N ASP A 15 7.25 -15.50 0.37
CA ASP A 15 8.24 -16.53 0.70
C ASP A 15 9.22 -16.77 -0.46
N ASN A 16 8.74 -16.79 -1.69
CA ASN A 16 9.56 -17.02 -2.87
C ASN A 16 10.14 -15.74 -3.51
N GLY A 17 9.88 -14.57 -2.91
CA GLY A 17 10.42 -13.29 -3.35
C GLY A 17 9.77 -12.66 -4.58
N GLN A 18 8.69 -13.24 -5.12
CA GLN A 18 7.92 -12.65 -6.23
C GLN A 18 7.13 -11.41 -5.82
N LEU A 19 6.78 -11.30 -4.54
CA LEU A 19 6.14 -10.15 -3.92
C LEU A 19 7.02 -9.64 -2.78
N ASN A 20 7.24 -8.33 -2.73
CA ASN A 20 7.88 -7.68 -1.61
C ASN A 20 6.95 -6.60 -1.06
N LEU A 21 6.58 -6.72 0.20
CA LEU A 21 5.84 -5.69 0.92
C LEU A 21 6.80 -4.94 1.82
N MET A 22 7.00 -3.67 1.50
CA MET A 22 7.87 -2.76 2.24
C MET A 22 7.00 -1.83 3.06
N LEU A 23 7.13 -1.87 4.39
CA LEU A 23 6.34 -1.08 5.31
C LEU A 23 7.12 0.16 5.72
N TRP A 24 6.62 1.33 5.33
CA TRP A 24 7.18 2.62 5.70
C TRP A 24 7.00 2.91 7.19
N ARG A 25 8.06 3.40 7.81
CA ARG A 25 8.04 3.90 9.19
C ARG A 25 9.04 5.05 9.35
N HIS A 26 8.53 6.19 9.80
CA HIS A 26 9.33 7.36 10.13
C HIS A 26 8.72 8.07 11.33
N GLU A 27 9.56 8.63 12.21
CA GLU A 27 9.09 9.23 13.47
C GLU A 27 8.28 10.51 13.27
N GLN A 28 8.63 11.32 12.28
CA GLN A 28 8.07 12.66 12.08
C GLN A 28 7.35 12.83 10.73
N ASN A 29 7.56 11.92 9.78
CA ASN A 29 7.03 12.07 8.43
C ASN A 29 6.03 10.96 8.10
N SER A 30 5.00 11.30 7.32
CA SER A 30 4.09 10.34 6.69
C SER A 30 4.47 10.12 5.24
N PHE A 31 4.23 8.90 4.74
CA PHE A 31 4.41 8.56 3.34
C PHE A 31 3.09 8.71 2.59
N HIS A 32 3.06 9.58 1.59
CA HIS A 32 1.83 9.86 0.84
C HIS A 32 2.02 9.80 -0.68
N LEU A 33 3.14 9.29 -1.15
CA LEU A 33 3.39 9.08 -2.57
C LEU A 33 2.54 7.92 -3.10
N LYS A 34 1.95 8.08 -4.29
CA LYS A 34 1.28 7.03 -5.05
C LYS A 34 1.84 7.01 -6.46
N GLY A 35 2.13 5.82 -6.94
CA GLY A 35 2.67 5.65 -8.27
C GLY A 35 2.92 4.19 -8.60
N ILE A 36 3.19 3.94 -9.87
CA ILE A 36 3.55 2.62 -10.40
C ILE A 36 4.75 2.81 -11.31
N CYS A 37 5.81 2.06 -11.07
CA CYS A 37 6.97 2.00 -11.95
C CYS A 37 7.04 0.63 -12.60
N VAL A 38 7.20 0.58 -13.93
CA VAL A 38 7.28 -0.65 -14.70
C VAL A 38 8.56 -0.64 -15.53
N ASP A 39 9.41 -1.64 -15.32
CA ASP A 39 10.63 -1.93 -16.09
C ASP A 39 11.58 -0.73 -16.26
N GLU A 40 11.58 0.20 -15.31
CA GLU A 40 12.38 1.43 -15.34
C GLU A 40 12.12 2.34 -16.57
N GLN A 41 11.05 2.10 -17.30
CA GLN A 41 10.69 2.81 -18.53
C GLN A 41 9.35 3.54 -18.45
N LEU A 42 8.45 3.06 -17.60
CA LEU A 42 7.15 3.67 -17.39
C LEU A 42 6.98 4.01 -15.92
N THR A 43 6.62 5.25 -15.65
CA THR A 43 6.32 5.70 -14.30
C THR A 43 5.02 6.48 -14.29
N LEU A 44 4.04 5.99 -13.58
CA LEU A 44 2.82 6.72 -13.26
C LEU A 44 3.00 7.37 -11.88
N ILE A 45 2.87 8.69 -11.83
CA ILE A 45 2.78 9.47 -10.59
C ILE A 45 1.34 9.97 -10.49
N THR A 46 0.67 9.74 -9.36
CA THR A 46 -0.75 10.07 -9.22
C THR A 46 -1.11 10.43 -7.78
N GLY A 47 -2.18 11.20 -7.60
CA GLY A 47 -2.84 11.38 -6.30
C GLY A 47 -3.70 10.19 -5.88
N SER A 48 -4.08 9.34 -6.84
CA SER A 48 -5.02 8.23 -6.63
C SER A 48 -4.48 7.14 -5.72
N ASN A 49 -5.23 6.81 -4.68
CA ASN A 49 -4.94 5.68 -3.81
C ASN A 49 -5.34 4.35 -4.46
N LEU A 50 -4.68 3.25 -4.08
CA LEU A 50 -5.06 1.89 -4.46
C LEU A 50 -6.23 1.40 -3.60
N ASN A 51 -7.39 2.05 -3.71
CA ASN A 51 -8.61 1.62 -3.04
C ASN A 51 -9.83 1.78 -3.96
N PRO A 52 -10.94 1.09 -3.67
CA PRO A 52 -12.14 1.09 -4.51
C PRO A 52 -12.76 2.48 -4.71
N ARG A 53 -12.70 3.34 -3.71
CA ARG A 53 -13.23 4.71 -3.78
C ARG A 53 -12.44 5.54 -4.80
N ALA A 54 -11.12 5.57 -4.69
CA ALA A 54 -10.28 6.35 -5.59
C ALA A 54 -10.46 5.92 -7.05
N TRP A 55 -10.71 4.63 -7.29
CA TRP A 55 -10.89 4.10 -8.63
C TRP A 55 -12.28 4.31 -9.22
N ALA A 56 -13.29 4.52 -8.38
CA ALA A 56 -14.67 4.61 -8.82
C ALA A 56 -15.30 6.01 -8.65
N LEU A 57 -14.82 6.80 -7.70
CA LEU A 57 -15.51 8.01 -7.26
C LEU A 57 -14.62 9.27 -7.23
N ASP A 58 -13.32 9.12 -6.96
CA ASP A 58 -12.44 10.27 -6.82
C ASP A 58 -11.90 10.70 -8.20
N LEU A 59 -11.92 12.01 -8.46
CA LEU A 59 -11.25 12.61 -9.61
C LEU A 59 -9.82 12.95 -9.20
N GLU A 60 -8.86 12.23 -9.75
CA GLU A 60 -7.45 12.37 -9.42
C GLU A 60 -6.62 12.62 -10.67
N ASN A 61 -5.63 13.50 -10.53
CA ASN A 61 -4.68 13.74 -11.58
C ASN A 61 -3.55 12.73 -11.56
N GLY A 62 -3.02 12.41 -12.74
CA GLY A 62 -1.84 11.56 -12.88
C GLY A 62 -0.97 11.98 -14.04
N MET A 63 0.31 11.71 -13.92
CA MET A 63 1.31 11.92 -14.96
C MET A 63 1.92 10.58 -15.34
N LEU A 64 1.80 10.18 -16.60
CA LEU A 64 2.49 9.02 -17.13
C LEU A 64 3.77 9.47 -17.86
N LEU A 65 4.90 9.09 -17.29
CA LEU A 65 6.23 9.31 -17.87
C LEU A 65 6.64 8.06 -18.65
N ARG A 66 7.02 8.25 -19.90
CA ARG A 66 7.62 7.20 -20.75
C ARG A 66 9.09 7.55 -20.98
N ASP A 67 9.98 6.70 -20.52
CA ASP A 67 11.43 6.88 -20.62
C ASP A 67 12.07 5.63 -21.24
N PRO A 68 11.87 5.40 -22.54
CA PRO A 68 12.38 4.21 -23.24
C PRO A 68 13.91 4.14 -23.25
N HIS A 69 14.58 5.29 -23.12
CA HIS A 69 16.04 5.40 -23.08
C HIS A 69 16.60 5.43 -21.65
N ARG A 70 15.74 5.32 -20.62
CA ARG A 70 16.13 5.30 -19.19
C ARG A 70 16.95 6.51 -18.75
N LEU A 71 16.67 7.69 -19.30
CA LEU A 71 17.36 8.94 -18.96
C LEU A 71 17.09 9.40 -17.52
N LEU A 72 15.95 9.01 -16.95
CA LEU A 72 15.54 9.34 -15.59
C LEU A 72 15.87 8.24 -14.59
N ARG A 73 16.46 7.13 -15.03
CA ARG A 73 16.71 5.94 -14.21
C ARG A 73 17.42 6.27 -12.89
N ASP A 74 18.51 7.01 -12.96
CA ASP A 74 19.33 7.28 -11.76
C ASP A 74 18.57 8.15 -10.75
N ARG A 75 17.72 9.05 -11.23
CA ARG A 75 16.85 9.86 -10.39
C ARG A 75 15.78 9.03 -9.68
N PHE A 76 15.09 8.17 -10.42
CA PHE A 76 14.10 7.26 -9.83
C PHE A 76 14.74 6.23 -8.90
N PHE A 77 15.94 5.76 -9.22
CA PHE A 77 16.68 4.88 -8.35
C PHE A 77 17.05 5.57 -7.02
N ALA A 78 17.58 6.79 -7.08
CA ALA A 78 17.92 7.55 -5.89
C ALA A 78 16.70 7.81 -5.00
N GLU A 79 15.55 8.18 -5.59
CA GLU A 79 14.30 8.37 -4.84
C GLU A 79 13.80 7.07 -4.21
N LYS A 80 13.85 5.96 -4.95
CA LYS A 80 13.50 4.64 -4.43
C LYS A 80 14.38 4.25 -3.24
N GLU A 81 15.69 4.43 -3.34
CA GLU A 81 16.62 4.14 -2.24
C GLU A 81 16.33 5.01 -1.02
N ASN A 82 16.04 6.31 -1.23
CA ASN A 82 15.64 7.21 -0.16
C ASN A 82 14.37 6.72 0.56
N ILE A 83 13.37 6.27 -0.18
CA ILE A 83 12.15 5.69 0.39
C ILE A 83 12.47 4.39 1.16
N LEU A 84 13.28 3.51 0.58
CA LEU A 84 13.60 2.21 1.16
C LEU A 84 14.38 2.30 2.47
N GLN A 85 15.16 3.35 2.70
CA GLN A 85 15.87 3.59 3.97
C GLN A 85 14.92 3.66 5.18
N HIS A 86 13.67 4.05 4.95
CA HIS A 86 12.64 4.20 5.99
C HIS A 86 11.63 3.05 5.96
N THR A 87 11.97 1.92 5.34
CA THR A 87 11.07 0.77 5.25
C THR A 87 11.68 -0.47 5.87
N HIS A 88 10.82 -1.38 6.30
CA HIS A 88 11.19 -2.75 6.61
C HIS A 88 10.37 -3.72 5.75
N ARG A 89 11.01 -4.79 5.34
CA ARG A 89 10.35 -5.83 4.55
C ARG A 89 9.50 -6.72 5.44
N LEU A 90 8.22 -6.82 5.11
CA LEU A 90 7.33 -7.80 5.72
C LEU A 90 7.69 -9.19 5.18
N ARG A 91 8.01 -10.12 6.07
CA ARG A 91 8.34 -11.52 5.72
C ARG A 91 7.14 -12.44 5.87
N HIS A 92 6.36 -12.23 6.93
CA HIS A 92 5.21 -13.07 7.22
C HIS A 92 4.04 -12.25 7.72
N PHE A 93 2.82 -12.62 7.34
CA PHE A 93 1.60 -11.89 7.72
C PHE A 93 1.38 -11.82 9.24
N SER A 94 1.99 -12.72 10.03
CA SER A 94 1.89 -12.69 11.49
C SER A 94 2.59 -11.49 12.14
N GLU A 95 3.53 -10.84 11.44
CA GLU A 95 4.18 -9.62 11.90
C GLU A 95 3.21 -8.42 11.94
N LEU A 96 2.07 -8.53 11.26
CA LEU A 96 1.06 -7.47 11.22
C LEU A 96 0.05 -7.63 12.35
N GLU A 97 -0.37 -6.49 12.90
CA GLU A 97 -1.34 -6.40 13.99
C GLU A 97 -2.60 -7.21 13.73
N GLN A 98 -3.06 -7.88 14.78
CA GLN A 98 -4.33 -8.60 14.81
C GLN A 98 -5.41 -7.73 15.46
N LEU A 99 -6.67 -8.15 15.33
CA LEU A 99 -7.78 -7.45 15.96
C LEU A 99 -7.63 -7.34 17.48
N GLN A 100 -7.03 -8.34 18.10
CA GLN A 100 -6.77 -8.41 19.54
C GLN A 100 -5.75 -7.38 20.04
N ASP A 101 -4.90 -6.86 19.15
CA ASP A 101 -3.84 -5.91 19.49
C ASP A 101 -4.35 -4.46 19.56
N TYR A 102 -5.59 -4.23 19.11
CA TYR A 102 -6.21 -2.90 19.14
C TYR A 102 -6.88 -2.60 20.50
N PRO A 103 -7.01 -1.31 20.88
CA PRO A 103 -7.79 -0.89 22.03
C PRO A 103 -9.25 -1.40 21.96
N ASP A 104 -9.87 -1.68 23.10
CA ASP A 104 -11.21 -2.27 23.16
C ASP A 104 -12.30 -1.47 22.44
N ALA A 105 -12.23 -0.15 22.47
CA ALA A 105 -13.14 0.71 21.71
C ALA A 105 -13.06 0.45 20.21
N VAL A 106 -11.84 0.30 19.67
CA VAL A 106 -11.59 -0.01 18.26
C VAL A 106 -12.03 -1.43 17.91
N LYS A 107 -11.76 -2.41 18.78
CA LYS A 107 -12.23 -3.79 18.62
C LYS A 107 -13.76 -3.85 18.48
N LYS A 108 -14.47 -3.19 19.40
CA LYS A 108 -15.95 -3.14 19.38
C LYS A 108 -16.48 -2.52 18.07
N LEU A 109 -15.86 -1.43 17.62
CA LEU A 109 -16.23 -0.77 16.37
C LEU A 109 -16.00 -1.70 15.16
N LEU A 110 -14.80 -2.27 15.05
CA LEU A 110 -14.45 -3.18 13.95
C LEU A 110 -15.33 -4.44 13.93
N THR A 111 -15.64 -5.01 15.10
CA THR A 111 -16.53 -6.17 15.20
C THR A 111 -17.96 -5.82 14.76
N ARG A 112 -18.47 -4.63 15.13
CA ARG A 112 -19.78 -4.15 14.65
C ARG A 112 -19.81 -3.99 13.13
N ILE A 113 -18.79 -3.35 12.56
CA ILE A 113 -18.63 -3.17 11.10
C ILE A 113 -18.63 -4.53 10.39
N GLN A 114 -17.93 -5.52 10.91
CA GLN A 114 -17.89 -6.87 10.36
C GLN A 114 -19.25 -7.59 10.46
N ARG A 115 -19.92 -7.50 11.60
CA ARG A 115 -21.21 -8.16 11.87
C ARG A 115 -22.34 -7.64 10.97
N PHE A 116 -22.38 -6.34 10.73
CA PHE A 116 -23.41 -5.73 9.87
C PHE A 116 -23.08 -5.78 8.37
N LYS A 117 -22.02 -6.48 7.97
CA LYS A 117 -21.49 -6.46 6.59
C LYS A 117 -21.31 -5.02 6.04
N ALA A 118 -21.23 -4.05 6.93
CA ALA A 118 -21.04 -2.63 6.60
C ALA A 118 -19.74 -2.39 5.81
N HIS A 119 -18.83 -3.36 5.79
CA HIS A 119 -17.65 -3.35 4.94
C HIS A 119 -18.00 -3.28 3.43
N ILE A 120 -19.20 -3.70 3.02
CA ILE A 120 -19.68 -3.60 1.63
C ILE A 120 -20.02 -2.14 1.31
N LEU A 121 -20.68 -1.44 2.23
CA LEU A 121 -20.97 0.00 2.12
C LEU A 121 -19.70 0.85 2.29
N LEU A 122 -18.82 0.49 3.23
CA LEU A 122 -17.54 1.19 3.45
C LEU A 122 -16.57 1.06 2.27
N LYS A 123 -16.69 0.01 1.45
CA LYS A 123 -15.93 -0.10 0.19
C LYS A 123 -16.25 1.01 -0.81
N GLN A 124 -17.40 1.63 -0.69
CA GLN A 124 -17.81 2.76 -1.54
C GLN A 124 -17.43 4.12 -0.94
N ILE A 125 -17.04 4.16 0.33
CA ILE A 125 -16.74 5.40 1.06
C ILE A 125 -15.24 5.53 1.38
N LEU A 126 -14.52 4.43 1.46
CA LEU A 126 -13.08 4.35 1.70
C LEU A 126 -12.32 3.98 0.42
#